data_2674e6b77cb9d474a395c28576b42984
#
_entry.id   2674e6b77cb9d474a395c28576b42984
#
_cell.length_a   1.000
_cell.length_b   1.000
_cell.length_c   1.000
_cell.angle_alpha   90.00
_cell.angle_beta   90.00
_cell.angle_gamma   90.00
#
_symmetry.space_group_name_H-M   'P 1'
#
loop_
_entity.id
_entity.type
_entity.pdbx_description
1 polymer ?
#
loop_
_entity_poly.entity_id
_entity_poly.type
_entity_poly.pdbx_seq_one_letter_code
_entity_poly.pdbx_strand_id
1 'polypeptide(L)'
;MMNLMKHTTRLASMPDIASHAKAQVAGKLDWVGMNEIELPVLLDGPDGRQVQSNARISAFVDLAQPEKRGIHMSRLYLHLDRALAEHSVTPASLRHLLRDFLISHDDLSTRAMIRLDFDFLVRRPALVSDNSGWKGYPISLIANLSGRDFAMELAFRVVYSSTCPCSAA
;
A
#
# COMPACT_ATOMS: atom_id res chain seq x y z
N MET A 1 -16.25 -1.19 23.38
CA MET A 1 -14.97 -0.47 23.45
C MET A 1 -13.98 -1.18 24.38
N MET A 2 -13.78 -2.51 24.24
CA MET A 2 -13.00 -3.30 25.21
C MET A 2 -12.23 -4.49 24.63
N ASN A 3 -11.77 -4.43 23.37
CA ASN A 3 -11.02 -5.55 22.77
C ASN A 3 -9.73 -5.17 22.01
N LEU A 4 -9.38 -3.88 21.91
CA LEU A 4 -8.19 -3.45 21.18
C LEU A 4 -6.89 -3.59 21.98
N MET A 5 -6.95 -3.51 23.32
CA MET A 5 -5.75 -3.58 24.17
C MET A 5 -5.13 -4.97 24.34
N LYS A 6 -5.87 -6.05 24.04
CA LYS A 6 -5.36 -7.44 24.21
C LYS A 6 -4.51 -7.93 23.06
N HIS A 7 -4.58 -7.31 21.88
CA HIS A 7 -3.79 -7.74 20.70
C HIS A 7 -2.34 -7.26 20.72
N THR A 8 -2.08 -6.06 21.27
CA THR A 8 -0.72 -5.48 21.27
C THR A 8 0.24 -6.24 22.17
N THR A 9 -0.24 -6.80 23.28
CA THR A 9 0.62 -7.54 24.24
C THR A 9 0.99 -8.95 23.73
N ARG A 10 0.19 -9.54 22.85
CA ARG A 10 0.44 -10.88 22.30
C ARG A 10 1.53 -10.92 21.25
N LEU A 11 1.76 -9.82 20.54
CA LEU A 11 2.76 -9.71 19.47
C LEU A 11 4.20 -9.64 20.02
N ALA A 12 4.38 -9.01 21.18
CA ALA A 12 5.69 -8.94 21.84
C ALA A 12 6.17 -10.29 22.40
N SER A 13 5.28 -11.29 22.52
CA SER A 13 5.60 -12.62 23.09
C SER A 13 5.74 -13.73 22.05
N MET A 14 5.54 -13.45 20.75
CA MET A 14 5.70 -14.48 19.71
C MET A 14 7.18 -14.69 19.43
N PRO A 15 7.66 -15.97 19.47
CA PRO A 15 9.06 -16.26 19.20
C PRO A 15 9.42 -15.87 17.77
N ASP A 16 10.52 -15.16 17.62
CA ASP A 16 11.08 -14.74 16.34
C ASP A 16 11.79 -15.90 15.63
N ILE A 17 11.01 -16.80 15.05
CA ILE A 17 11.54 -17.98 14.36
C ILE A 17 12.22 -17.59 13.04
N ALA A 18 11.79 -16.50 12.41
CA ALA A 18 12.32 -16.08 11.10
C ALA A 18 13.74 -15.51 11.21
N SER A 19 14.03 -14.73 12.26
CA SER A 19 15.34 -14.10 12.46
C SER A 19 16.38 -15.06 13.08
N HIS A 20 15.95 -16.09 13.82
CA HIS A 20 16.86 -17.02 14.53
C HIS A 20 17.24 -18.28 13.72
N ALA A 21 16.44 -18.66 12.71
CA ALA A 21 16.74 -19.81 11.89
C ALA A 21 17.70 -19.45 10.75
N LYS A 22 18.77 -20.23 10.59
CA LYS A 22 19.67 -20.11 9.44
C LYS A 22 18.99 -20.59 8.16
N ALA A 23 19.23 -19.88 7.06
CA ALA A 23 18.81 -20.31 5.74
C ALA A 23 19.55 -21.59 5.33
N GLN A 24 18.86 -22.55 4.69
CA GLN A 24 19.50 -23.74 4.11
C GLN A 24 20.34 -23.38 2.88
N VAL A 25 19.90 -22.35 2.13
CA VAL A 25 20.63 -21.77 1.01
C VAL A 25 20.75 -20.27 1.30
N ALA A 26 21.98 -19.80 1.43
CA ALA A 26 22.25 -18.39 1.66
C ALA A 26 21.98 -17.58 0.37
N GLY A 27 21.19 -16.50 0.48
CA GLY A 27 20.89 -15.63 -0.66
C GLY A 27 20.19 -14.35 -0.21
N LYS A 28 20.51 -13.25 -0.89
CA LYS A 28 19.76 -11.99 -0.75
C LYS A 28 18.49 -12.07 -1.58
N LEU A 29 17.40 -11.52 -1.07
CA LEU A 29 16.18 -11.37 -1.84
C LEU A 29 15.91 -9.89 -2.07
N ASP A 30 15.69 -9.51 -3.31
CA ASP A 30 15.39 -8.13 -3.65
C ASP A 30 14.05 -7.68 -3.08
N TRP A 31 13.05 -8.56 -3.16
CA TRP A 31 11.73 -8.30 -2.61
C TRP A 31 11.12 -9.58 -2.03
N VAL A 32 10.63 -9.46 -0.81
CA VAL A 32 9.90 -10.50 -0.10
C VAL A 32 8.77 -9.83 0.68
N GLY A 33 7.57 -10.40 0.62
CA GLY A 33 6.42 -9.77 1.24
C GLY A 33 5.09 -10.42 0.86
N MET A 34 4.04 -9.64 0.89
CA MET A 34 2.66 -10.05 0.66
C MET A 34 2.11 -9.34 -0.57
N ASN A 35 1.29 -10.05 -1.34
CA ASN A 35 0.71 -9.54 -2.57
C ASN A 35 -0.82 -9.65 -2.53
N GLU A 36 -1.53 -8.72 -3.20
CA GLU A 36 -2.99 -8.74 -3.39
C GLU A 36 -3.81 -8.82 -2.07
N ILE A 37 -3.37 -8.13 -1.02
CA ILE A 37 -4.12 -8.02 0.24
C ILE A 37 -5.28 -7.04 0.01
N GLU A 38 -6.50 -7.46 0.28
CA GLU A 38 -7.67 -6.58 0.21
C GLU A 38 -7.89 -5.87 1.55
N LEU A 39 -7.74 -4.54 1.54
CA LEU A 39 -8.00 -3.70 2.72
C LEU A 39 -8.73 -2.41 2.30
N PRO A 40 -9.56 -1.85 3.19
CA PRO A 40 -10.10 -0.52 3.01
C PRO A 40 -9.00 0.53 3.14
N VAL A 41 -9.06 1.56 2.30
CA VAL A 41 -8.18 2.73 2.36
C VAL A 41 -9.00 4.00 2.48
N LEU A 42 -8.50 4.98 3.20
CA LEU A 42 -9.08 6.31 3.31
C LEU A 42 -8.42 7.23 2.29
N LEU A 43 -9.23 7.92 1.50
CA LEU A 43 -8.79 8.87 0.49
C LEU A 43 -9.39 10.24 0.81
N ASP A 44 -8.63 11.30 0.63
CA ASP A 44 -9.15 12.67 0.73
C ASP A 44 -9.81 13.07 -0.60
N GLY A 45 -11.12 13.30 -0.57
CA GLY A 45 -11.86 13.75 -1.72
C GLY A 45 -11.60 15.23 -2.05
N PRO A 46 -11.95 15.69 -3.27
CA PRO A 46 -11.73 17.07 -3.70
C PRO A 46 -12.53 18.11 -2.91
N ASP A 47 -13.57 17.68 -2.20
CA ASP A 47 -14.40 18.50 -1.31
C ASP A 47 -13.94 18.49 0.15
N GLY A 48 -12.77 17.91 0.43
CA GLY A 48 -12.20 17.76 1.76
C GLY A 48 -12.85 16.65 2.61
N ARG A 49 -13.77 15.89 2.04
CA ARG A 49 -14.36 14.73 2.73
C ARG A 49 -13.50 13.50 2.54
N GLN A 50 -13.38 12.71 3.58
CA GLN A 50 -12.74 11.41 3.48
C GLN A 50 -13.71 10.41 2.83
N VAL A 51 -13.18 9.65 1.87
CA VAL A 51 -13.89 8.58 1.17
C VAL A 51 -13.16 7.29 1.40
N GLN A 52 -13.88 6.26 1.79
CA GLN A 52 -13.32 4.91 1.89
C GLN A 52 -13.43 4.22 0.54
N SER A 53 -12.34 3.59 0.10
CA SER A 53 -12.30 2.72 -1.07
C SER A 53 -11.72 1.36 -0.70
N ASN A 54 -12.08 0.32 -1.43
CA ASN A 54 -11.42 -0.98 -1.32
C ASN A 54 -10.18 -0.99 -2.20
N ALA A 55 -9.05 -1.41 -1.65
CA ALA A 55 -7.78 -1.47 -2.38
C ALA A 55 -7.16 -2.87 -2.32
N ARG A 56 -6.51 -3.27 -3.40
CA ARG A 56 -5.57 -4.39 -3.41
C ARG A 56 -4.19 -3.87 -3.15
N ILE A 57 -3.53 -4.41 -2.14
CA ILE A 57 -2.29 -3.89 -1.61
C ILE A 57 -1.21 -4.96 -1.66
N SER A 58 -0.04 -4.58 -2.15
CA SER A 58 1.15 -5.42 -2.11
C SER A 58 2.22 -4.69 -1.29
N ALA A 59 2.81 -5.37 -0.32
CA ALA A 59 3.80 -4.82 0.59
C ALA A 59 5.04 -5.71 0.64
N PHE A 60 6.19 -5.12 0.42
CA PHE A 60 7.46 -5.82 0.32
C PHE A 60 8.55 -5.09 1.08
N VAL A 61 9.52 -5.88 1.56
CA VAL A 61 10.83 -5.43 2.00
C VAL A 61 11.90 -6.29 1.34
N ASP A 62 13.15 -5.84 1.31
CA ASP A 62 14.26 -6.71 0.90
C ASP A 62 14.69 -7.62 2.05
N LEU A 63 15.40 -8.70 1.74
CA LEU A 63 16.15 -9.49 2.69
C LEU A 63 17.64 -9.28 2.42
N ALA A 64 18.24 -8.34 3.16
CA ALA A 64 19.62 -7.91 2.96
C ALA A 64 20.63 -8.89 3.55
N GLN A 65 20.24 -9.70 4.55
CA GLN A 65 21.08 -10.67 5.22
C GLN A 65 20.90 -12.08 4.64
N PRO A 66 21.88 -12.60 3.87
CA PRO A 66 21.73 -13.85 3.13
C PRO A 66 21.64 -15.11 4.01
N GLU A 67 22.12 -15.06 5.25
CA GLU A 67 22.07 -16.16 6.20
C GLU A 67 20.73 -16.30 6.93
N LYS A 68 19.88 -15.30 6.82
CA LYS A 68 18.55 -15.29 7.47
C LYS A 68 17.52 -16.02 6.64
N ARG A 69 16.61 -16.72 7.31
CA ARG A 69 15.62 -17.57 6.66
C ARG A 69 14.49 -16.78 5.99
N GLY A 70 14.19 -15.58 6.45
CA GLY A 70 13.06 -14.78 5.94
C GLY A 70 12.76 -13.57 6.79
N ILE A 71 11.60 -12.99 6.52
CA ILE A 71 11.05 -11.81 7.21
C ILE A 71 9.80 -12.15 8.01
N HIS A 72 9.33 -11.20 8.82
CA HIS A 72 8.09 -11.32 9.58
C HIS A 72 6.88 -10.79 8.79
N MET A 73 6.22 -11.65 8.00
CA MET A 73 5.03 -11.28 7.21
C MET A 73 3.90 -10.66 8.05
N SER A 74 3.67 -11.19 9.25
CA SER A 74 2.65 -10.68 10.16
C SER A 74 2.88 -9.23 10.59
N ARG A 75 4.15 -8.81 10.70
CA ARG A 75 4.48 -7.40 11.02
C ARG A 75 4.10 -6.47 9.88
N LEU A 76 4.36 -6.86 8.62
CA LEU A 76 3.91 -6.09 7.46
C LEU A 76 2.39 -5.90 7.47
N TYR A 77 1.63 -6.99 7.66
CA TYR A 77 0.18 -6.94 7.68
C TYR A 77 -0.36 -6.02 8.77
N LEU A 78 0.16 -6.12 9.98
CA LEU A 78 -0.31 -5.32 11.11
C LEU A 78 -0.01 -3.83 10.96
N HIS A 79 1.14 -3.47 10.38
CA HIS A 79 1.44 -2.08 10.07
C HIS A 79 0.51 -1.54 8.97
N LEU A 80 0.22 -2.35 7.93
CA LEU A 80 -0.75 -2.01 6.88
C LEU A 80 -2.13 -1.75 7.45
N ASP A 81 -2.68 -2.73 8.16
CA ASP A 81 -4.04 -2.68 8.72
C ASP A 81 -4.22 -1.45 9.60
N ARG A 82 -3.27 -1.20 10.50
CA ARG A 82 -3.30 -0.04 11.39
C ARG A 82 -3.19 1.29 10.66
N ALA A 83 -2.18 1.44 9.79
CA ALA A 83 -1.90 2.70 9.13
C ALA A 83 -3.01 3.13 8.17
N LEU A 84 -3.58 2.17 7.41
CA LEU A 84 -4.61 2.44 6.42
C LEU A 84 -6.00 2.60 7.03
N ALA A 85 -6.24 2.04 8.22
CA ALA A 85 -7.48 2.28 8.98
C ALA A 85 -7.53 3.66 9.64
N GLU A 86 -6.38 4.20 10.05
CA GLU A 86 -6.31 5.43 10.85
C GLU A 86 -6.00 6.68 10.02
N HIS A 87 -5.38 6.54 8.85
CA HIS A 87 -4.85 7.66 8.07
C HIS A 87 -5.23 7.60 6.60
N SER A 88 -5.53 8.76 6.02
CA SER A 88 -5.67 8.90 4.56
C SER A 88 -4.37 8.56 3.84
N VAL A 89 -4.51 7.98 2.63
CA VAL A 89 -3.39 7.70 1.75
C VAL A 89 -2.81 9.01 1.21
N THR A 90 -1.64 9.37 1.72
CA THR A 90 -0.87 10.55 1.34
C THR A 90 0.61 10.18 1.18
N PRO A 91 1.43 11.00 0.50
CA PRO A 91 2.88 10.77 0.46
C PRO A 91 3.52 10.69 1.85
N ALA A 92 3.03 11.48 2.80
CA ALA A 92 3.53 11.51 4.16
C ALA A 92 3.16 10.23 4.94
N SER A 93 1.89 9.78 4.88
CA SER A 93 1.45 8.56 5.56
C SER A 93 2.12 7.32 4.98
N LEU A 94 2.28 7.22 3.65
CA LEU A 94 2.98 6.11 3.01
C LEU A 94 4.48 6.09 3.35
N ARG A 95 5.13 7.25 3.38
CA ARG A 95 6.53 7.33 3.82
C ARG A 95 6.69 6.88 5.28
N HIS A 96 5.75 7.22 6.14
CA HIS A 96 5.75 6.78 7.54
C HIS A 96 5.59 5.26 7.63
N LEU A 97 4.60 4.72 6.94
CA LEU A 97 4.34 3.28 6.89
C LEU A 97 5.56 2.47 6.40
N LEU A 98 6.22 2.93 5.33
CA LEU A 98 7.43 2.26 4.83
C LEU A 98 8.60 2.33 5.83
N ARG A 99 8.71 3.40 6.61
CA ARG A 99 9.67 3.47 7.71
C ARG A 99 9.35 2.46 8.81
N ASP A 100 8.07 2.31 9.17
CA ASP A 100 7.64 1.34 10.16
C ASP A 100 7.95 -0.09 9.72
N PHE A 101 7.82 -0.39 8.41
CA PHE A 101 8.28 -1.67 7.87
C PHE A 101 9.76 -1.90 8.12
N LEU A 102 10.61 -0.92 7.81
CA LEU A 102 12.06 -1.05 8.01
C LEU A 102 12.42 -1.14 9.50
N ILE A 103 11.82 -0.32 10.35
CA ILE A 103 12.05 -0.35 11.80
C ILE A 103 11.65 -1.71 12.39
N SER A 104 10.51 -2.27 11.96
CA SER A 104 10.04 -3.56 12.48
C SER A 104 10.84 -4.76 11.98
N HIS A 105 11.61 -4.59 10.90
CA HIS A 105 12.50 -5.63 10.35
C HIS A 105 13.99 -5.35 10.61
N ASP A 106 14.28 -4.21 11.27
CA ASP A 106 15.60 -3.80 11.75
C ASP A 106 16.75 -4.22 10.83
N ASP A 107 17.70 -5.04 11.30
CA ASP A 107 18.87 -5.48 10.54
C ASP A 107 18.57 -6.30 9.27
N LEU A 108 17.32 -6.76 9.09
CA LEU A 108 16.98 -7.66 7.98
C LEU A 108 16.78 -6.94 6.66
N SER A 109 16.28 -5.69 6.71
CA SER A 109 15.79 -4.98 5.54
C SER A 109 16.29 -3.55 5.47
N THR A 110 16.63 -3.11 4.27
CA THR A 110 17.11 -1.76 3.97
C THR A 110 16.22 -1.00 3.02
N ARG A 111 15.32 -1.70 2.34
CA ARG A 111 14.36 -1.15 1.37
C ARG A 111 12.96 -1.68 1.65
N ALA A 112 11.97 -0.82 1.43
CA ALA A 112 10.57 -1.17 1.54
C ALA A 112 9.79 -0.62 0.35
N MET A 113 8.75 -1.34 -0.09
CA MET A 113 7.87 -0.95 -1.17
C MET A 113 6.42 -1.29 -0.82
N ILE A 114 5.51 -0.41 -1.21
CA ILE A 114 4.07 -0.66 -1.18
C ILE A 114 3.47 -0.30 -2.54
N ARG A 115 2.52 -1.11 -2.99
CA ARG A 115 1.65 -0.83 -4.12
C ARG A 115 0.20 -0.90 -3.67
N LEU A 116 -0.59 0.08 -4.10
CA LEU A 116 -2.03 0.16 -3.87
C LEU A 116 -2.73 0.29 -5.23
N ASP A 117 -3.66 -0.61 -5.50
CA ASP A 117 -4.52 -0.56 -6.69
C ASP A 117 -5.97 -0.41 -6.22
N PHE A 118 -6.66 0.67 -6.63
CA PHE A 118 -8.03 0.97 -6.25
C PHE A 118 -8.75 1.80 -7.31
N ASP A 119 -10.07 1.85 -7.23
CA ASP A 119 -10.88 2.74 -8.08
C ASP A 119 -11.22 4.04 -7.33
N PHE A 120 -10.83 5.17 -7.91
CA PHE A 120 -11.20 6.49 -7.41
C PHE A 120 -12.53 6.93 -8.04
N LEU A 121 -13.58 7.01 -7.24
CA LEU A 121 -14.92 7.38 -7.69
C LEU A 121 -15.11 8.89 -7.62
N VAL A 122 -15.47 9.48 -8.76
CA VAL A 122 -15.75 10.90 -8.87
C VAL A 122 -17.16 11.11 -9.43
N ARG A 123 -17.93 11.98 -8.82
CA ARG A 123 -19.21 12.42 -9.37
C ARG A 123 -18.96 13.48 -10.43
N ARG A 124 -19.36 13.18 -11.67
CA ARG A 124 -19.18 14.06 -12.83
C ARG A 124 -20.52 14.61 -13.29
N PRO A 125 -20.63 15.93 -13.55
CA PRO A 125 -21.83 16.49 -14.17
C PRO A 125 -21.96 15.98 -15.60
N ALA A 126 -23.19 15.84 -16.06
CA ALA A 126 -23.48 15.59 -17.47
C ALA A 126 -23.17 16.84 -18.32
N LEU A 127 -22.86 16.63 -19.60
CA LEU A 127 -22.45 17.71 -20.51
C LEU A 127 -23.60 18.66 -20.87
N VAL A 128 -24.85 18.18 -20.87
CA VAL A 128 -26.01 18.90 -21.43
C VAL A 128 -27.18 19.06 -20.45
N SER A 129 -27.19 18.28 -19.36
CA SER A 129 -28.28 18.32 -18.38
C SER A 129 -27.75 18.57 -16.96
N ASP A 130 -28.65 18.93 -16.04
CA ASP A 130 -28.35 19.14 -14.63
C ASP A 130 -28.08 17.81 -13.86
N ASN A 131 -28.11 16.69 -14.57
CA ASN A 131 -27.84 15.38 -14.00
C ASN A 131 -26.34 15.19 -13.73
N SER A 132 -26.03 14.25 -12.86
CA SER A 132 -24.64 13.83 -12.59
C SER A 132 -24.56 12.33 -12.39
N GLY A 133 -23.43 11.73 -12.76
CA GLY A 133 -23.17 10.31 -12.63
C GLY A 133 -21.82 10.02 -11.96
N TRP A 134 -21.67 8.83 -11.45
CA TRP A 134 -20.39 8.36 -10.90
C TRP A 134 -19.50 7.81 -12.00
N LYS A 135 -18.22 8.19 -11.95
CA LYS A 135 -17.17 7.67 -12.82
C LYS A 135 -16.00 7.15 -11.97
N GLY A 136 -15.65 5.87 -12.17
CA GLY A 136 -14.47 5.26 -11.59
C GLY A 136 -13.24 5.50 -12.46
N TYR A 137 -12.13 5.81 -11.81
CA TYR A 137 -10.81 5.91 -12.41
C TYR A 137 -9.88 4.91 -11.70
N PRO A 138 -9.42 3.85 -12.41
CA PRO A 138 -8.42 2.95 -11.86
C PRO A 138 -7.13 3.69 -11.55
N ILE A 139 -6.70 3.59 -10.30
CA ILE A 139 -5.47 4.19 -9.76
C ILE A 139 -4.53 3.07 -9.36
N SER A 140 -3.27 3.22 -9.73
CA SER A 140 -2.16 2.43 -9.19
C SER A 140 -1.14 3.38 -8.58
N LEU A 141 -0.84 3.19 -7.32
CA LEU A 141 0.11 4.00 -6.58
C LEU A 141 1.21 3.08 -6.06
N ILE A 142 2.47 3.43 -6.35
CA ILE A 142 3.65 2.70 -5.88
C ILE A 142 4.51 3.66 -5.08
N ALA A 143 4.86 3.28 -3.85
CA ALA A 143 5.79 4.04 -3.03
C ALA A 143 6.96 3.15 -2.60
N ASN A 144 8.16 3.72 -2.68
CA ASN A 144 9.43 3.07 -2.36
C ASN A 144 10.20 3.90 -1.34
N LEU A 145 10.86 3.22 -0.40
CA LEU A 145 11.79 3.84 0.54
C LEU A 145 13.09 3.03 0.57
N SER A 146 14.23 3.71 0.36
CA SER A 146 15.58 3.15 0.47
C SER A 146 16.44 4.11 1.27
N GLY A 147 16.78 3.74 2.50
CA GLY A 147 17.43 4.64 3.42
C GLY A 147 16.62 5.91 3.70
N ARG A 148 17.05 7.06 3.15
CA ARG A 148 16.33 8.35 3.26
C ARG A 148 15.57 8.70 1.98
N ASP A 149 15.81 7.99 0.89
CA ASP A 149 15.25 8.28 -0.42
C ASP A 149 13.85 7.67 -0.53
N PHE A 150 12.88 8.56 -0.63
CA PHE A 150 11.48 8.22 -0.83
C PHE A 150 11.05 8.62 -2.24
N ALA A 151 10.50 7.67 -2.98
CA ALA A 151 9.93 7.90 -4.30
C ALA A 151 8.48 7.39 -4.32
N MET A 152 7.62 8.09 -5.06
CA MET A 152 6.23 7.70 -5.26
C MET A 152 5.85 7.89 -6.72
N GLU A 153 5.19 6.90 -7.29
CA GLU A 153 4.65 6.89 -8.63
C GLU A 153 3.13 6.76 -8.56
N LEU A 154 2.44 7.56 -9.36
CA LEU A 154 0.98 7.51 -9.50
C LEU A 154 0.65 7.25 -10.97
N ALA A 155 -0.04 6.14 -11.23
CA ALA A 155 -0.62 5.83 -12.53
C ALA A 155 -2.14 5.87 -12.44
N PHE A 156 -2.79 6.42 -13.47
CA PHE A 156 -4.25 6.40 -13.58
C PHE A 156 -4.66 6.18 -15.03
N ARG A 157 -5.85 5.60 -15.21
CA ARG A 157 -6.39 5.32 -16.53
C ARG A 157 -7.58 6.22 -16.83
N VAL A 158 -7.51 6.93 -17.96
CA VAL A 158 -8.61 7.74 -18.47
C VAL A 158 -9.04 7.18 -19.82
N VAL A 159 -10.33 6.89 -19.93
CA VAL A 159 -10.94 6.48 -21.20
C VAL A 159 -11.29 7.74 -21.99
N TYR A 160 -10.87 7.81 -23.25
CA TYR A 160 -11.24 8.87 -24.18
C TYR A 160 -11.79 8.28 -25.48
N SER A 161 -12.56 9.07 -26.19
CA SER A 161 -13.03 8.74 -27.53
C SER A 161 -12.24 9.55 -28.54
N SER A 162 -11.73 8.88 -29.57
CA SER A 162 -11.09 9.53 -30.71
C SER A 162 -11.89 9.24 -31.96
N THR A 163 -12.30 10.28 -32.70
CA THR A 163 -13.05 10.15 -33.95
C THR A 163 -12.19 10.66 -35.09
N CYS A 164 -12.09 9.85 -36.15
CA CYS A 164 -11.46 10.31 -37.38
C CYS A 164 -12.33 11.43 -38.01
N PRO A 165 -11.75 12.53 -38.50
CA PRO A 165 -12.50 13.57 -39.19
C PRO A 165 -13.37 13.03 -40.33
N CYS A 166 -12.99 11.96 -41.01
CA CYS A 166 -13.75 11.29 -42.04
C CYS A 166 -15.03 10.60 -41.56
N SER A 167 -15.13 10.32 -40.26
CA SER A 167 -16.31 9.68 -39.64
C SER A 167 -17.27 10.70 -38.99
N ALA A 168 -16.92 11.97 -39.01
CA ALA A 168 -17.68 13.07 -38.44
C ALA A 168 -18.53 13.83 -39.50
N ALA A 169 -18.52 13.38 -40.75
CA ALA A 169 -19.25 13.93 -41.87
C ALA A 169 -20.64 13.28 -41.98
#